data_5120bcc04f4eecc71afeb7a5ac8bce7d
#
_entry.id   5120bcc04f4eecc71afeb7a5ac8bce7d
#
_cell.length_a   1.000
_cell.length_b   1.000
_cell.length_c   1.000
_cell.angle_alpha   90.00
_cell.angle_beta   90.00
_cell.angle_gamma   90.00
#
_symmetry.space_group_name_H-M   'P 1'
#
loop_
_entity.id
_entity.type
_entity.pdbx_description
1 polymer ?
#
loop_
_entity_poly.entity_id
_entity_poly.type
_entity_poly.pdbx_seq_one_letter_code
_entity_poly.pdbx_strand_id
1 'polypeptide(L)'
;DMQASGTFYTPLGHKGFSMNLSLQDNFYHSVDLTGTDALTPVRSTVCTNYLSLPVRVDYSRQKVRVGLKGQVAWNHAGITRPDFQDINAADFNVGINGHVTLPWDVQLATDFTYFARRGYANGDMNTDDLVWNAQLSKSIVKGRLTFALVGYDILGQLSNITYSVNSQGSVETWRNVIPRYGMVRVIFRFNKQPKKKP
;
A
#
# COMPACT_ATOMS: atom_id res chain seq x y z
N ASP A 1 -5.39 23.15 -8.69
CA ASP A 1 -4.81 21.85 -8.43
C ASP A 1 -3.72 21.57 -9.47
N MET A 2 -2.58 21.09 -9.01
CA MET A 2 -1.45 20.72 -9.88
C MET A 2 -1.01 19.32 -9.54
N GLN A 3 -0.69 18.53 -10.55
CA GLN A 3 -0.16 17.19 -10.37
C GLN A 3 1.04 17.01 -11.30
N ALA A 4 2.15 16.52 -10.74
CA ALA A 4 3.33 16.13 -11.48
C ALA A 4 3.71 14.70 -11.15
N SER A 5 4.11 13.92 -12.14
CA SER A 5 4.60 12.57 -11.92
C SER A 5 5.68 12.21 -12.92
N GLY A 6 6.64 11.44 -12.46
CA GLY A 6 7.70 10.88 -13.29
C GLY A 6 8.00 9.45 -12.86
N THR A 7 8.26 8.56 -13.81
CA THR A 7 8.64 7.18 -13.55
C THR A 7 9.88 6.84 -14.34
N PHE A 8 10.85 6.27 -13.66
CA PHE A 8 12.07 5.75 -14.22
C PHE A 8 12.16 4.25 -14.02
N TYR A 9 12.30 3.53 -15.11
CA TYR A 9 12.48 2.07 -15.09
C TYR A 9 13.82 1.73 -15.75
N THR A 10 14.59 0.85 -15.11
CA THR A 10 15.84 0.36 -15.68
C THR A 10 16.09 -1.11 -15.31
N PRO A 11 16.52 -1.95 -16.28
CA PRO A 11 17.15 -3.21 -15.95
C PRO A 11 18.54 -2.93 -15.36
N LEU A 12 18.82 -3.51 -14.21
CA LEU A 12 20.12 -3.35 -13.52
C LEU A 12 21.13 -4.35 -14.06
N GLY A 13 21.76 -4.08 -15.19
CA GLY A 13 22.97 -4.74 -15.74
C GLY A 13 23.16 -6.27 -15.58
N HIS A 14 22.58 -6.87 -14.57
CA HIS A 14 22.59 -8.30 -14.28
C HIS A 14 21.28 -8.97 -14.67
N LYS A 15 21.36 -10.18 -15.25
CA LYS A 15 20.17 -10.94 -15.69
C LYS A 15 19.18 -11.13 -14.54
N GLY A 16 17.99 -10.60 -14.70
CA GLY A 16 16.86 -10.79 -13.78
C GLY A 16 16.63 -9.68 -12.78
N PHE A 17 17.47 -8.65 -12.70
CA PHE A 17 17.25 -7.48 -11.86
C PHE A 17 16.62 -6.32 -12.63
N SER A 18 15.68 -5.64 -12.00
CA SER A 18 15.11 -4.38 -12.49
C SER A 18 14.80 -3.44 -11.33
N MET A 19 14.84 -2.14 -11.61
CA MET A 19 14.49 -1.09 -10.67
C MET A 19 13.40 -0.20 -11.27
N ASN A 20 12.45 0.18 -10.46
CA ASN A 20 11.44 1.17 -10.74
C ASN A 20 11.53 2.25 -9.66
N LEU A 21 11.66 3.50 -10.08
CA LEU A 21 11.64 4.68 -9.23
C LEU A 21 10.56 5.59 -9.77
N SER A 22 9.64 6.01 -8.93
CA SER A 22 8.62 6.98 -9.31
C SER A 22 8.66 8.17 -8.37
N LEU A 23 8.29 9.32 -8.87
CA LEU A 23 8.06 10.54 -8.12
C LEU A 23 6.65 11.01 -8.45
N GLN A 24 5.89 11.32 -7.44
CA GLN A 24 4.54 11.87 -7.58
C GLN A 24 4.42 13.06 -6.63
N ASP A 25 4.00 14.18 -7.17
CA ASP A 25 3.71 15.41 -6.44
C ASP A 25 2.29 15.87 -6.77
N ASN A 26 1.49 16.08 -5.74
CA ASN A 26 0.12 16.57 -5.86
C ASN A 26 -0.02 17.80 -4.98
N PHE A 27 -0.30 18.92 -5.60
CA PHE A 27 -0.58 20.17 -4.92
C PHE A 27 -2.05 20.54 -5.09
N TYR A 28 -2.74 20.77 -3.97
CA TYR A 28 -4.13 21.19 -3.92
C TYR A 28 -4.25 22.52 -3.19
N HIS A 29 -5.00 23.40 -3.78
CA HIS A 29 -5.36 24.67 -3.17
C HIS A 29 -6.88 24.76 -3.10
N SER A 30 -7.43 24.86 -1.90
CA SER A 30 -8.86 25.01 -1.69
C SER A 30 -9.18 26.21 -0.84
N VAL A 31 -10.32 26.81 -1.12
CA VAL A 31 -10.86 27.92 -0.33
C VAL A 31 -12.19 27.47 0.22
N ASP A 32 -12.33 27.55 1.52
CA ASP A 32 -13.56 27.22 2.23
C ASP A 32 -14.12 28.45 2.94
N LEU A 33 -15.42 28.51 3.05
CA LEU A 33 -16.14 29.54 3.80
C LEU A 33 -16.67 28.87 5.06
N THR A 34 -16.01 29.12 6.18
CA THR A 34 -16.37 28.58 7.48
C THR A 34 -16.91 29.68 8.38
N GLY A 35 -17.96 29.41 9.13
CA GLY A 35 -18.54 30.34 10.12
C GLY A 35 -19.70 29.68 10.83
N THR A 36 -19.82 29.95 12.13
CA THR A 36 -20.98 29.53 12.92
C THR A 36 -22.21 30.39 12.64
N ASP A 37 -22.01 31.57 12.03
CA ASP A 37 -23.07 32.46 11.62
C ASP A 37 -23.13 32.61 10.11
N ALA A 38 -24.30 32.35 9.53
CA ALA A 38 -24.55 32.55 8.10
C ALA A 38 -24.32 33.99 7.61
N LEU A 39 -24.20 34.97 8.53
CA LEU A 39 -24.05 36.39 8.25
C LEU A 39 -22.59 36.86 8.15
N THR A 40 -21.62 36.10 8.64
CA THR A 40 -20.19 36.45 8.57
C THR A 40 -19.32 35.24 8.26
N PRO A 41 -19.35 34.75 7.01
CA PRO A 41 -18.49 33.65 6.64
C PRO A 41 -17.02 34.08 6.71
N VAL A 42 -16.22 33.33 7.43
CA VAL A 42 -14.74 33.48 7.45
C VAL A 42 -14.15 32.69 6.33
N ARG A 43 -13.40 33.33 5.47
CA ARG A 43 -12.66 32.65 4.38
C ARG A 43 -11.45 31.93 4.96
N SER A 44 -11.36 30.65 4.75
CA SER A 44 -10.20 29.81 5.05
C SER A 44 -9.57 29.31 3.77
N THR A 45 -8.27 29.39 3.70
CA THR A 45 -7.49 28.85 2.57
C THR A 45 -6.66 27.66 3.07
N VAL A 46 -6.67 26.58 2.32
CA VAL A 46 -5.90 25.37 2.59
C VAL A 46 -5.03 25.07 1.39
N CYS A 47 -3.72 24.96 1.63
CA CYS A 47 -2.76 24.47 0.67
C CYS A 47 -2.26 23.12 1.14
N THR A 48 -2.47 22.08 0.34
CA THR A 48 -1.99 20.74 0.63
C THR A 48 -0.99 20.31 -0.43
N ASN A 49 0.16 19.82 0.01
CA ASN A 49 1.16 19.21 -0.85
C ASN A 49 1.40 17.77 -0.39
N TYR A 50 1.29 16.83 -1.32
CA TYR A 50 1.59 15.42 -1.12
C TYR A 50 2.67 14.98 -2.08
N LEU A 51 3.89 14.78 -1.56
CA LEU A 51 5.05 14.30 -2.31
C LEU A 51 5.32 12.84 -1.96
N SER A 52 5.37 11.96 -2.95
CA SER A 52 5.59 10.53 -2.77
C SER A 52 6.70 10.02 -3.67
N LEU A 53 7.60 9.21 -3.09
CA LEU A 53 8.75 8.60 -3.75
C LEU A 53 8.73 7.07 -3.53
N PRO A 54 7.95 6.31 -4.32
CA PRO A 54 8.03 4.86 -4.32
C PRO A 54 9.25 4.36 -5.10
N VAL A 55 9.95 3.40 -4.49
CA VAL A 55 11.10 2.69 -5.06
C VAL A 55 10.81 1.20 -5.03
N ARG A 56 11.12 0.50 -6.10
CA ARG A 56 10.99 -0.94 -6.19
C ARG A 56 12.19 -1.54 -6.91
N VAL A 57 12.76 -2.59 -6.32
CA VAL A 57 13.81 -3.41 -6.94
C VAL A 57 13.31 -4.84 -7.00
N ASP A 58 13.26 -5.40 -8.18
CA ASP A 58 12.80 -6.76 -8.40
C ASP A 58 13.93 -7.63 -8.94
N TYR A 59 14.02 -8.83 -8.42
CA TYR A 59 14.82 -9.94 -8.97
C TYR A 59 13.90 -11.05 -9.43
N SER A 60 14.03 -11.47 -10.66
CA SER A 60 13.21 -12.55 -11.24
C SER A 60 14.09 -13.49 -12.04
N ARG A 61 14.17 -14.74 -11.62
CA ARG A 61 14.89 -15.79 -12.33
C ARG A 61 14.21 -17.13 -12.12
N GLN A 62 13.81 -17.79 -13.23
CA GLN A 62 13.22 -19.13 -13.24
C GLN A 62 12.19 -19.38 -12.12
N LYS A 63 12.61 -19.95 -11.01
CA LYS A 63 11.76 -20.38 -9.89
C LYS A 63 11.71 -19.40 -8.73
N VAL A 64 12.46 -18.29 -8.79
CA VAL A 64 12.60 -17.33 -7.71
C VAL A 64 12.26 -15.92 -8.21
N ARG A 65 11.37 -15.24 -7.51
CA ARG A 65 11.11 -13.81 -7.65
C ARG A 65 11.15 -13.19 -6.28
N VAL A 66 11.93 -12.13 -6.13
CA VAL A 66 12.02 -11.36 -4.90
C VAL A 66 11.94 -9.89 -5.26
N GLY A 67 11.12 -9.15 -4.55
CA GLY A 67 10.99 -7.71 -4.71
C GLY A 67 11.24 -7.01 -3.39
N LEU A 68 12.04 -5.95 -3.41
CA LEU A 68 12.15 -4.97 -2.35
C LEU A 68 11.33 -3.75 -2.75
N LYS A 69 10.50 -3.26 -1.86
CA LYS A 69 9.72 -2.05 -2.04
C LYS A 69 9.99 -1.07 -0.91
N GLY A 70 10.05 0.19 -1.24
CA GLY A 70 10.17 1.27 -0.28
C GLY A 70 9.39 2.48 -0.77
N GLN A 71 8.81 3.24 0.13
CA GLN A 71 8.15 4.49 -0.18
C GLN A 71 8.32 5.46 0.98
N VAL A 72 8.60 6.70 0.65
CA VAL A 72 8.47 7.82 1.55
C VAL A 72 7.43 8.75 0.95
N ALA A 73 6.43 9.10 1.73
CA ALA A 73 5.42 10.08 1.36
C ALA A 73 5.41 11.20 2.38
N TRP A 74 5.61 12.42 1.92
CA TRP A 74 5.54 13.61 2.74
C TRP A 74 4.23 14.33 2.48
N ASN A 75 3.54 14.68 3.56
CA ASN A 75 2.25 15.33 3.54
C ASN A 75 2.35 16.66 4.29
N HIS A 76 2.17 17.75 3.58
CA HIS A 76 2.15 19.09 4.14
C HIS A 76 0.80 19.73 3.86
N ALA A 77 0.14 20.23 4.91
CA ALA A 77 -1.07 21.03 4.76
C ALA A 77 -0.97 22.29 5.63
N GLY A 78 -0.94 23.44 4.98
CA GLY A 78 -1.00 24.75 5.63
C GLY A 78 -2.41 25.32 5.57
N ILE A 79 -2.91 25.84 6.70
CA ILE A 79 -4.28 26.33 6.89
C ILE A 79 -4.26 27.73 7.48
N THR A 80 -5.00 28.66 6.89
CA THR A 80 -5.06 30.05 7.38
C THR A 80 -5.92 30.24 8.62
N ARG A 81 -6.51 29.18 9.17
CA ARG A 81 -7.33 29.25 10.39
C ARG A 81 -6.48 29.17 11.65
N PRO A 82 -6.70 30.07 12.64
CA PRO A 82 -5.91 30.11 13.85
C PRO A 82 -6.16 28.94 14.82
N ASP A 83 -7.27 28.24 14.67
CA ASP A 83 -7.67 27.04 15.44
C ASP A 83 -7.17 25.73 14.87
N PHE A 84 -6.43 25.77 13.76
CA PHE A 84 -5.85 24.62 13.10
C PHE A 84 -4.33 24.68 13.11
N GLN A 85 -3.69 23.55 13.39
CA GLN A 85 -2.24 23.39 13.24
C GLN A 85 -1.90 22.89 11.85
N ASP A 86 -0.86 23.47 11.26
CA ASP A 86 -0.29 22.96 10.03
C ASP A 86 0.15 21.50 10.20
N ILE A 87 -0.10 20.73 9.17
CA ILE A 87 0.33 19.33 9.12
C ILE A 87 1.66 19.27 8.41
N ASN A 88 2.62 18.59 9.01
CA ASN A 88 3.91 18.29 8.40
C ASN A 88 4.32 16.87 8.81
N ALA A 89 3.84 15.90 8.06
CA ALA A 89 3.93 14.50 8.40
C ALA A 89 4.56 13.68 7.28
N ALA A 90 5.17 12.57 7.65
CA ALA A 90 5.78 11.63 6.73
C ALA A 90 5.30 10.21 7.00
N ASP A 91 4.88 9.54 5.93
CA ASP A 91 4.52 8.13 5.92
C ASP A 91 5.62 7.34 5.23
N PHE A 92 6.03 6.25 5.86
CA PHE A 92 7.08 5.36 5.35
C PHE A 92 6.51 3.97 5.16
N ASN A 93 6.87 3.32 4.08
CA ASN A 93 6.71 1.88 4.00
C ASN A 93 7.96 1.23 3.40
N VAL A 94 8.36 0.11 3.99
CA VAL A 94 9.46 -0.72 3.49
C VAL A 94 9.01 -2.17 3.54
N GLY A 95 9.21 -2.90 2.47
CA GLY A 95 8.75 -4.29 2.42
C GLY A 95 9.57 -5.15 1.48
N ILE A 96 9.43 -6.45 1.71
CA ILE A 96 9.98 -7.50 0.87
C ILE A 96 8.84 -8.43 0.45
N ASN A 97 8.74 -8.73 -0.83
CA ASN A 97 7.85 -9.76 -1.32
C ASN A 97 8.65 -10.85 -2.03
N GLY A 98 8.24 -12.08 -1.84
CA GLY A 98 8.90 -13.24 -2.41
C GLY A 98 7.91 -14.23 -3.01
N HIS A 99 8.32 -14.85 -4.12
CA HIS A 99 7.65 -15.99 -4.70
C HIS A 99 8.71 -17.02 -5.12
N VAL A 100 8.62 -18.20 -4.55
CA VAL A 100 9.57 -19.28 -4.79
C VAL A 100 8.82 -20.56 -5.15
N THR A 101 9.27 -21.23 -6.22
CA THR A 101 8.82 -22.60 -6.53
C THR A 101 9.79 -23.58 -5.89
N LEU A 102 9.32 -24.24 -4.84
CA LEU A 102 10.02 -25.28 -4.09
C LEU A 102 10.04 -26.62 -4.86
N PRO A 103 10.78 -27.63 -4.41
CA PRO A 103 10.66 -29.00 -4.91
C PRO A 103 9.20 -29.48 -4.92
N TRP A 104 8.88 -30.40 -5.82
CA TRP A 104 7.53 -30.95 -6.06
C TRP A 104 6.50 -29.91 -6.52
N ASP A 105 6.94 -28.79 -7.13
CA ASP A 105 6.08 -27.71 -7.63
C ASP A 105 5.19 -27.06 -6.53
N VAL A 106 5.67 -27.10 -5.30
CA VAL A 106 5.06 -26.31 -4.21
C VAL A 106 5.47 -24.86 -4.38
N GLN A 107 4.51 -23.95 -4.34
CA GLN A 107 4.73 -22.50 -4.46
C GLN A 107 4.59 -21.84 -3.11
N LEU A 108 5.62 -21.10 -2.70
CA LEU A 108 5.60 -20.22 -1.54
C LEU A 108 5.56 -18.79 -2.04
N ALA A 109 4.56 -18.04 -1.61
CA ALA A 109 4.49 -16.59 -1.77
C ALA A 109 4.45 -15.94 -0.40
N THR A 110 5.18 -14.84 -0.22
CA THR A 110 5.19 -14.09 1.04
C THR A 110 5.32 -12.60 0.76
N ASP A 111 4.70 -11.80 1.60
CA ASP A 111 4.83 -10.34 1.64
C ASP A 111 4.99 -9.90 3.09
N PHE A 112 6.05 -9.17 3.33
CA PHE A 112 6.38 -8.61 4.62
C PHE A 112 6.56 -7.10 4.45
N THR A 113 5.79 -6.29 5.15
CA THR A 113 5.81 -4.84 5.01
C THR A 113 5.73 -4.17 6.37
N TYR A 114 6.63 -3.25 6.59
CA TYR A 114 6.63 -2.32 7.70
C TYR A 114 6.09 -0.98 7.25
N PHE A 115 5.12 -0.45 7.96
CA PHE A 115 4.54 0.87 7.78
C PHE A 115 4.86 1.71 9.01
N ALA A 116 5.23 2.95 8.81
CA ALA A 116 5.45 3.90 9.88
C ALA A 116 4.89 5.26 9.51
N ARG A 117 4.31 5.94 10.47
CA ARG A 117 3.77 7.30 10.35
C ARG A 117 4.41 8.19 11.39
N ARG A 118 4.83 9.39 10.98
CA ARG A 118 5.53 10.33 11.84
C ARG A 118 5.14 11.77 11.53
N GLY A 119 5.15 12.61 12.60
CA GLY A 119 4.93 14.05 12.45
C GLY A 119 3.46 14.48 12.51
N TYR A 120 2.54 13.57 12.78
CA TYR A 120 1.14 13.93 13.02
C TYR A 120 0.97 14.53 14.42
N ALA A 121 0.21 15.61 14.52
CA ALA A 121 -0.06 16.30 15.80
C ALA A 121 -0.82 15.39 16.79
N ASN A 122 -1.75 14.56 16.29
CA ASN A 122 -2.36 13.51 17.10
C ASN A 122 -1.41 12.33 17.22
N GLY A 123 -0.96 12.03 18.44
CA GLY A 123 -0.03 10.93 18.73
C GLY A 123 -0.51 9.57 18.25
N ASP A 124 -1.81 9.33 18.29
CA ASP A 124 -2.42 8.05 17.86
C ASP A 124 -2.29 7.81 16.34
N MET A 125 -2.02 8.85 15.58
CA MET A 125 -1.75 8.76 14.15
C MET A 125 -0.31 8.36 13.83
N ASN A 126 0.62 8.47 14.79
CA ASN A 126 2.01 8.08 14.63
C ASN A 126 2.17 6.59 14.96
N THR A 127 1.86 5.74 14.00
CA THR A 127 1.79 4.27 14.14
C THR A 127 3.01 3.57 13.55
N ASP A 128 3.23 2.35 14.02
CA ASP A 128 4.19 1.39 13.50
C ASP A 128 3.47 0.06 13.30
N ASP A 129 3.27 -0.34 12.06
CA ASP A 129 2.58 -1.58 11.71
C ASP A 129 3.51 -2.50 10.94
N LEU A 130 3.65 -3.74 11.42
CA LEU A 130 4.44 -4.76 10.77
C LEU A 130 3.51 -5.87 10.27
N VAL A 131 3.30 -5.94 8.98
CA VAL A 131 2.34 -6.85 8.35
C VAL A 131 3.06 -7.96 7.62
N TRP A 132 2.73 -9.20 7.95
CA TRP A 132 3.26 -10.38 7.29
C TRP A 132 2.13 -11.25 6.74
N ASN A 133 2.16 -11.47 5.42
CA ASN A 133 1.26 -12.37 4.72
C ASN A 133 2.07 -13.50 4.07
N ALA A 134 1.55 -14.72 4.10
CA ALA A 134 2.19 -15.85 3.44
C ALA A 134 1.16 -16.80 2.83
N GLN A 135 1.53 -17.43 1.73
CA GLN A 135 0.73 -18.45 1.08
C GLN A 135 1.62 -19.59 0.62
N LEU A 136 1.22 -20.82 0.98
CA LEU A 136 1.80 -22.04 0.46
C LEU A 136 0.76 -22.71 -0.43
N SER A 137 1.12 -23.03 -1.67
CA SER A 137 0.16 -23.64 -2.60
C SER A 137 0.79 -24.75 -3.43
N LYS A 138 -0.04 -25.73 -3.82
CA LYS A 138 0.34 -26.82 -4.71
C LYS A 138 -0.78 -27.12 -5.69
N SER A 139 -0.42 -27.17 -6.96
CA SER A 139 -1.31 -27.59 -8.02
C SER A 139 -1.06 -29.06 -8.37
N ILE A 140 -2.13 -29.82 -8.45
CA ILE A 140 -2.14 -31.25 -8.85
C ILE A 140 -3.08 -31.46 -10.03
N VAL A 141 -3.19 -32.68 -10.54
CA VAL A 141 -4.06 -33.04 -11.68
C VAL A 141 -3.80 -32.13 -12.89
N LYS A 142 -2.52 -32.01 -13.30
CA LYS A 142 -2.08 -31.15 -14.41
C LYS A 142 -2.56 -29.69 -14.29
N GLY A 143 -2.55 -29.15 -13.08
CA GLY A 143 -2.93 -27.76 -12.78
C GLY A 143 -4.44 -27.51 -12.63
N ARG A 144 -5.26 -28.57 -12.68
CA ARG A 144 -6.72 -28.42 -12.51
C ARG A 144 -7.16 -28.25 -11.07
N LEU A 145 -6.46 -28.85 -10.13
CA LEU A 145 -6.79 -28.75 -8.70
C LEU A 145 -5.63 -28.11 -7.97
N THR A 146 -5.90 -27.01 -7.27
CA THR A 146 -4.92 -26.27 -6.47
C THR A 146 -5.39 -26.20 -5.03
N PHE A 147 -4.53 -26.60 -4.13
CA PHE A 147 -4.68 -26.37 -2.69
C PHE A 147 -3.78 -25.20 -2.29
N ALA A 148 -4.29 -24.32 -1.44
CA ALA A 148 -3.50 -23.26 -0.88
C ALA A 148 -3.82 -23.08 0.61
N LEU A 149 -2.77 -22.93 1.41
CA LEU A 149 -2.82 -22.49 2.78
C LEU A 149 -2.40 -21.03 2.79
N VAL A 150 -3.22 -20.15 3.33
CA VAL A 150 -2.99 -18.70 3.31
C VAL A 150 -3.07 -18.17 4.72
N GLY A 151 -2.08 -17.39 5.13
CA GLY A 151 -2.07 -16.63 6.37
C GLY A 151 -2.06 -15.14 6.04
N TYR A 152 -2.97 -14.41 6.64
CA TYR A 152 -3.05 -12.95 6.54
C TYR A 152 -2.73 -12.33 7.89
N ASP A 153 -1.94 -11.26 7.86
CA ASP A 153 -1.49 -10.53 9.03
C ASP A 153 -1.06 -11.48 10.17
N ILE A 154 -0.12 -12.37 9.86
CA ILE A 154 0.32 -13.46 10.74
C ILE A 154 0.78 -12.92 12.10
N LEU A 155 1.34 -11.71 12.11
CA LEU A 155 1.81 -11.03 13.32
C LEU A 155 0.66 -10.35 14.09
N GLY A 156 -0.47 -10.09 13.45
CA GLY A 156 -1.64 -9.44 14.06
C GLY A 156 -1.39 -7.97 14.41
N GLN A 157 -0.60 -7.28 13.61
CA GLN A 157 -0.21 -5.88 13.88
C GLN A 157 -0.82 -4.88 12.88
N LEU A 158 -1.64 -5.34 11.93
CA LEU A 158 -2.31 -4.44 11.00
C LEU A 158 -3.31 -3.56 11.75
N SER A 159 -3.12 -2.24 11.68
CA SER A 159 -4.07 -1.29 12.25
C SER A 159 -5.39 -1.33 11.48
N ASN A 160 -6.49 -1.35 12.23
CA ASN A 160 -7.85 -1.24 11.70
C ASN A 160 -8.35 0.21 11.65
N ILE A 161 -7.49 1.16 12.01
CA ILE A 161 -7.79 2.58 12.07
C ILE A 161 -7.11 3.26 10.89
N THR A 162 -7.86 4.06 10.16
CA THR A 162 -7.33 4.96 9.13
C THR A 162 -7.63 6.39 9.49
N TYR A 163 -6.62 7.24 9.36
CA TYR A 163 -6.73 8.66 9.58
C TYR A 163 -6.67 9.41 8.25
N SER A 164 -7.57 10.34 8.04
CA SER A 164 -7.47 11.30 6.95
C SER A 164 -7.58 12.71 7.53
N VAL A 165 -6.80 13.63 6.99
CA VAL A 165 -6.80 15.02 7.42
C VAL A 165 -7.07 15.91 6.21
N ASN A 166 -8.00 16.83 6.37
CA ASN A 166 -8.35 17.80 5.34
C ASN A 166 -8.61 19.19 5.99
N SER A 167 -9.04 20.14 5.17
CA SER A 167 -9.33 21.51 5.61
C SER A 167 -10.40 21.64 6.69
N GLN A 168 -11.24 20.64 6.85
CA GLN A 168 -12.34 20.64 7.81
C GLN A 168 -11.96 19.99 9.13
N GLY A 169 -10.90 19.17 9.15
CA GLY A 169 -10.44 18.49 10.34
C GLY A 169 -9.76 17.16 10.06
N SER A 170 -9.55 16.39 11.12
CA SER A 170 -9.10 15.01 11.04
C SER A 170 -10.29 14.06 11.17
N VAL A 171 -10.34 13.07 10.30
CA VAL A 171 -11.33 12.01 10.35
C VAL A 171 -10.63 10.71 10.71
N GLU A 172 -11.05 10.12 11.80
CA GLU A 172 -10.65 8.79 12.23
C GLU A 172 -11.71 7.78 11.77
N THR A 173 -11.31 6.82 10.98
CA THR A 173 -12.20 5.76 10.47
C THR A 173 -11.81 4.44 11.07
N TRP A 174 -12.67 3.91 11.92
CA TRP A 174 -12.55 2.56 12.49
C TRP A 174 -13.19 1.57 11.54
N ARG A 175 -12.43 0.55 11.14
CA ARG A 175 -12.95 -0.54 10.31
C ARG A 175 -13.05 -1.80 11.15
N ASN A 176 -14.22 -2.40 11.20
CA ASN A 176 -14.36 -3.73 11.76
C ASN A 176 -13.82 -4.75 10.75
N VAL A 177 -12.54 -5.08 10.86
CA VAL A 177 -11.86 -6.06 10.02
C VAL A 177 -11.59 -7.31 10.83
N ILE A 178 -11.55 -8.45 10.15
CA ILE A 178 -11.04 -9.67 10.75
C ILE A 178 -9.53 -9.46 10.94
N PRO A 179 -9.03 -9.48 12.18
CA PRO A 179 -7.59 -9.39 12.42
C PRO A 179 -6.90 -10.58 11.75
N ARG A 180 -5.71 -10.95 12.14
CA ARG A 180 -5.01 -12.11 11.56
C ARG A 180 -5.93 -13.33 11.39
N TYR A 181 -5.84 -13.98 10.25
CA TYR A 181 -6.57 -15.24 10.00
C TYR A 181 -5.80 -16.15 9.05
N GLY A 182 -6.08 -17.45 9.19
CA GLY A 182 -5.62 -18.48 8.26
C GLY A 182 -6.78 -19.04 7.46
N MET A 183 -6.53 -19.39 6.20
CA MET A 183 -7.53 -19.94 5.30
C MET A 183 -6.95 -21.08 4.46
N VAL A 184 -7.74 -22.11 4.31
CA VAL A 184 -7.50 -23.16 3.29
C VAL A 184 -8.36 -22.86 2.08
N ARG A 185 -7.72 -22.78 0.92
CA ARG A 185 -8.39 -22.53 -0.37
C ARG A 185 -8.22 -23.74 -1.26
N VAL A 186 -9.33 -24.20 -1.85
CA VAL A 186 -9.34 -25.27 -2.86
C VAL A 186 -9.89 -24.68 -4.15
N ILE A 187 -9.12 -24.73 -5.22
CA ILE A 187 -9.50 -24.19 -6.53
C ILE A 187 -9.53 -25.32 -7.53
N PHE A 188 -10.69 -25.55 -8.14
CA PHE A 188 -10.84 -26.49 -9.24
C PHE A 188 -11.17 -25.75 -10.52
N ARG A 189 -10.41 -26.02 -11.59
CA ARG A 189 -10.56 -25.37 -12.90
C ARG A 189 -11.24 -26.33 -13.88
N PHE A 190 -12.43 -26.00 -14.32
CA PHE A 190 -13.22 -26.70 -15.34
C PHE A 190 -12.88 -26.16 -16.74
N ASN A 191 -11.66 -26.38 -17.25
CA ASN A 191 -11.36 -25.96 -18.60
C ASN A 191 -11.70 -27.10 -19.60
N LYS A 192 -12.81 -26.98 -20.32
CA LYS A 192 -13.01 -27.73 -21.57
C LYS A 192 -12.22 -27.01 -22.68
N GLN A 193 -11.10 -27.58 -23.10
CA GLN A 193 -10.50 -27.15 -24.37
C GLN A 193 -11.45 -27.54 -25.50
N PRO A 194 -11.78 -26.65 -26.45
CA PRO A 194 -12.53 -27.02 -27.63
C PRO A 194 -11.69 -28.07 -28.40
N LYS A 195 -12.33 -29.17 -28.75
CA LYS A 195 -11.69 -30.16 -29.63
C LYS A 195 -11.34 -29.43 -30.93
N LYS A 196 -10.06 -29.44 -31.34
CA LYS A 196 -9.71 -29.09 -32.71
C LYS A 196 -10.52 -30.03 -33.62
N LYS A 197 -11.40 -29.44 -34.43
CA LYS A 197 -12.00 -30.18 -35.54
C LYS A 197 -10.88 -30.61 -36.49
N PRO A 198 -10.89 -31.86 -36.97
CA PRO A 198 -9.94 -32.36 -37.97
C PRO A 198 -9.97 -31.53 -39.25
#